data_6a2805a0546823d0732e553e419cf91a
#
_entry.id   6a2805a0546823d0732e553e419cf91a
#
_cell.length_a   1.000
_cell.length_b   1.000
_cell.length_c   1.000
_cell.angle_alpha   90.00
_cell.angle_beta   90.00
_cell.angle_gamma   90.00
#
_symmetry.space_group_name_H-M   'P 1'
#
loop_
_entity.id
_entity.type
_entity.pdbx_description
1 polymer ?
#
loop_
_entity_poly.entity_id
_entity_poly.type
_entity_poly.pdbx_seq_one_letter_code
_entity_poly.pdbx_strand_id
1 'polypeptide(L)'
;NQLAQALIRSRQRTHIGMVIPSVGNPFFDEVLRGAQSRARKLSSYGTTLTIREIKGYDAATQLQAMRRLVAEGVDALAVMPLDVPEVAEYLQSLSIPVVTVNTDIDVDRVAFVGCDYYNSGMITGDLVQLMLNGRGRVAAVIGSTNVRGHMDRVRGLRTALEGTPEITVDAVLENQDDDDVSYQVLRAYLADHTPDMVCFAAAGIDGGMRAILESGKNIRVLAVDGTEAVLRYMEEGRIAATVTQEPFAQGDEAVRVLFDYIHTGRRPAAGVVYTHNRVRVRHSQ
;
A
#
# COMPACT_ATOMS: atom_id res chain seq x y z
N ASN A 1 30.16 -11.27 28.74
CA ASN A 1 29.81 -9.85 28.62
C ASN A 1 28.64 -9.53 27.67
N GLN A 2 27.95 -10.54 27.16
CA GLN A 2 26.71 -10.35 26.38
C GLN A 2 25.54 -9.83 27.25
N LEU A 3 25.46 -10.27 28.50
CA LEU A 3 24.44 -9.79 29.47
C LEU A 3 24.64 -8.31 29.83
N ALA A 4 25.87 -7.85 29.99
CA ALA A 4 26.16 -6.44 30.27
C ALA A 4 25.85 -5.54 29.05
N GLN A 5 26.14 -6.01 27.85
CA GLN A 5 25.75 -5.31 26.60
C GLN A 5 24.24 -5.30 26.39
N ALA A 6 23.54 -6.39 26.72
CA ALA A 6 22.08 -6.46 26.69
C ALA A 6 21.45 -5.49 27.71
N LEU A 7 22.00 -5.41 28.93
CA LEU A 7 21.55 -4.47 29.97
C LEU A 7 21.83 -2.99 29.62
N ILE A 8 22.95 -2.70 28.94
CA ILE A 8 23.26 -1.35 28.47
C ILE A 8 22.32 -0.97 27.33
N ARG A 9 22.03 -1.88 26.40
CA ARG A 9 21.07 -1.69 25.29
C ARG A 9 19.62 -1.55 25.78
N SER A 10 19.22 -2.26 26.85
CA SER A 10 17.88 -2.12 27.45
C SER A 10 17.61 -0.76 28.12
N ARG A 11 18.66 0.06 28.33
CA ARG A 11 18.54 1.42 28.86
C ARG A 11 18.46 2.48 27.75
N GLN A 12 18.75 2.13 26.51
CA GLN A 12 18.69 3.06 25.39
C GLN A 12 17.25 3.15 24.90
N ARG A 13 16.58 4.26 25.25
CA ARG A 13 15.23 4.52 24.74
C ARG A 13 15.31 4.72 23.23
N THR A 14 14.36 4.11 22.52
CA THR A 14 14.23 4.23 21.06
C THR A 14 12.87 4.80 20.73
N HIS A 15 12.85 5.94 20.06
CA HIS A 15 11.61 6.58 19.62
C HIS A 15 11.49 6.46 18.10
N ILE A 16 10.53 5.64 17.63
CA ILE A 16 10.25 5.44 16.22
C ILE A 16 9.07 6.32 15.82
N GLY A 17 9.23 7.10 14.75
CA GLY A 17 8.15 7.83 14.10
C GLY A 17 7.58 7.04 12.91
N MET A 18 6.28 7.18 12.65
CA MET A 18 5.64 6.60 11.48
C MET A 18 4.70 7.62 10.82
N VAL A 19 4.79 7.78 9.49
CA VAL A 19 3.87 8.61 8.70
C VAL A 19 3.17 7.75 7.66
N ILE A 20 1.83 7.68 7.73
CA ILE A 20 1.00 6.84 6.87
C ILE A 20 -0.23 7.62 6.40
N PRO A 21 -0.63 7.54 5.12
CA PRO A 21 -1.86 8.15 4.58
C PRO A 21 -3.08 7.28 4.89
N SER A 22 -3.38 7.07 6.18
CA SER A 22 -4.39 6.12 6.66
C SER A 22 -5.79 6.71 6.76
N VAL A 23 -5.92 8.03 6.84
CA VAL A 23 -7.23 8.67 7.08
C VAL A 23 -8.15 8.45 5.89
N GLY A 24 -9.20 7.63 6.09
CA GLY A 24 -10.17 7.26 5.07
C GLY A 24 -9.82 6.04 4.23
N ASN A 25 -8.69 5.37 4.52
CA ASN A 25 -8.29 4.14 3.84
C ASN A 25 -8.17 2.96 4.84
N PRO A 26 -9.19 2.08 4.93
CA PRO A 26 -9.25 0.99 5.92
C PRO A 26 -8.11 -0.04 5.81
N PHE A 27 -7.44 -0.12 4.65
CA PHE A 27 -6.27 -0.99 4.49
C PHE A 27 -5.20 -0.70 5.53
N PHE A 28 -4.97 0.57 5.85
CA PHE A 28 -3.92 0.98 6.78
C PHE A 28 -4.26 0.71 8.24
N ASP A 29 -5.51 0.44 8.62
CA ASP A 29 -5.86 0.05 9.99
C ASP A 29 -5.08 -1.20 10.44
N GLU A 30 -4.91 -2.18 9.54
CA GLU A 30 -4.12 -3.37 9.81
C GLU A 30 -2.62 -3.09 9.87
N VAL A 31 -2.10 -2.20 9.02
CA VAL A 31 -0.69 -1.75 9.06
C VAL A 31 -0.41 -1.09 10.41
N LEU A 32 -1.28 -0.18 10.84
CA LEU A 32 -1.15 0.51 12.11
C LEU A 32 -1.23 -0.46 13.30
N ARG A 33 -2.16 -1.42 13.26
CA ARG A 33 -2.27 -2.49 14.27
C ARG A 33 -0.99 -3.32 14.36
N GLY A 34 -0.40 -3.67 13.24
CA GLY A 34 0.87 -4.39 13.17
C GLY A 34 2.01 -3.59 13.82
N ALA A 35 2.17 -2.33 13.43
CA ALA A 35 3.18 -1.44 13.97
C ALA A 35 3.03 -1.24 15.49
N GLN A 36 1.81 -0.98 15.96
CA GLN A 36 1.50 -0.82 17.39
C GLN A 36 1.72 -2.12 18.16
N SER A 37 1.38 -3.29 17.57
CA SER A 37 1.62 -4.60 18.18
C SER A 37 3.11 -4.83 18.40
N ARG A 38 3.94 -4.55 17.40
CA ARG A 38 5.40 -4.67 17.53
C ARG A 38 5.95 -3.69 18.56
N ALA A 39 5.54 -2.43 18.54
CA ALA A 39 5.98 -1.44 19.51
C ALA A 39 5.65 -1.86 20.95
N ARG A 40 4.45 -2.42 21.20
CA ARG A 40 4.09 -2.98 22.51
C ARG A 40 5.01 -4.11 22.95
N LYS A 41 5.36 -5.05 22.04
CA LYS A 41 6.29 -6.14 22.33
C LYS A 41 7.70 -5.63 22.67
N LEU A 42 8.09 -4.50 22.08
CA LEU A 42 9.40 -3.88 22.27
C LEU A 42 9.43 -2.84 23.40
N SER A 43 8.32 -2.57 24.06
CA SER A 43 8.23 -1.55 25.13
C SER A 43 9.13 -1.87 26.33
N SER A 44 9.35 -3.15 26.66
CA SER A 44 10.29 -3.60 27.69
C SER A 44 11.75 -3.26 27.35
N TYR A 45 12.06 -3.01 26.08
CA TYR A 45 13.36 -2.55 25.61
C TYR A 45 13.43 -1.03 25.48
N GLY A 46 12.45 -0.28 26.01
CA GLY A 46 12.41 1.16 25.98
C GLY A 46 11.94 1.75 24.65
N THR A 47 11.34 0.95 23.77
CA THR A 47 10.86 1.42 22.45
C THR A 47 9.49 2.07 22.57
N THR A 48 9.35 3.23 21.94
CA THR A 48 8.09 3.96 21.77
C THR A 48 7.82 4.21 20.29
N LEU A 49 6.55 4.31 19.92
CA LEU A 49 6.11 4.57 18.54
C LEU A 49 5.15 5.76 18.54
N THR A 50 5.47 6.78 17.73
CA THR A 50 4.57 7.91 17.45
C THR A 50 4.12 7.83 16.00
N ILE A 51 2.80 7.78 15.78
CA ILE A 51 2.22 7.70 14.45
C ILE A 51 1.61 9.06 14.08
N ARG A 52 1.82 9.49 12.85
CA ARG A 52 1.14 10.61 12.21
C ARG A 52 0.34 10.09 11.01
N GLU A 53 -0.96 10.10 11.19
CA GLU A 53 -1.92 9.75 10.14
C GLU A 53 -2.23 10.99 9.32
N ILE A 54 -2.15 10.88 8.00
CA ILE A 54 -2.49 11.97 7.07
C ILE A 54 -3.61 11.52 6.13
N LYS A 55 -4.30 12.46 5.53
CA LYS A 55 -5.33 12.20 4.52
C LYS A 55 -4.76 12.45 3.13
N GLY A 56 -5.00 11.50 2.22
CA GLY A 56 -4.68 11.64 0.80
C GLY A 56 -3.17 11.69 0.50
N TYR A 57 -2.85 12.18 -0.69
CA TYR A 57 -1.52 12.10 -1.31
C TYR A 57 -0.94 13.48 -1.59
N ASP A 58 -1.02 14.39 -0.61
CA ASP A 58 -0.43 15.73 -0.70
C ASP A 58 0.99 15.75 -0.10
N ALA A 59 1.99 16.12 -0.92
CA ALA A 59 3.39 16.14 -0.54
C ALA A 59 3.69 17.13 0.60
N ALA A 60 3.04 18.30 0.62
CA ALA A 60 3.27 19.29 1.66
C ALA A 60 2.78 18.81 3.02
N THR A 61 1.62 18.15 3.07
CA THR A 61 1.07 17.51 4.27
C THR A 61 1.99 16.40 4.77
N GLN A 62 2.51 15.55 3.86
CA GLN A 62 3.43 14.48 4.22
C GLN A 62 4.75 15.02 4.78
N LEU A 63 5.34 16.00 4.11
CA LEU A 63 6.57 16.67 4.57
C LEU A 63 6.38 17.31 5.94
N GLN A 64 5.25 17.98 6.18
CA GLN A 64 4.95 18.59 7.48
C GLN A 64 4.88 17.53 8.58
N ALA A 65 4.22 16.39 8.33
CA ALA A 65 4.12 15.30 9.30
C ALA A 65 5.50 14.71 9.64
N MET A 66 6.34 14.45 8.63
CA MET A 66 7.71 13.97 8.83
C MET A 66 8.58 14.97 9.60
N ARG A 67 8.55 16.25 9.22
CA ARG A 67 9.30 17.32 9.91
C ARG A 67 8.92 17.45 11.38
N ARG A 68 7.62 17.29 11.70
CA ARG A 68 7.16 17.32 13.10
C ARG A 68 7.74 16.16 13.91
N LEU A 69 7.73 14.93 13.38
CA LEU A 69 8.31 13.77 14.06
C LEU A 69 9.82 13.95 14.28
N VAL A 70 10.54 14.43 13.28
CA VAL A 70 11.98 14.71 13.39
C VAL A 70 12.26 15.79 14.46
N ALA A 71 11.45 16.86 14.50
CA ALA A 71 11.55 17.90 15.53
C ALA A 71 11.18 17.39 16.93
N GLU A 72 10.33 16.38 17.05
CA GLU A 72 10.01 15.69 18.31
C GLU A 72 11.13 14.73 18.76
N GLY A 73 12.20 14.59 17.97
CA GLY A 73 13.38 13.80 18.32
C GLY A 73 13.21 12.31 18.15
N VAL A 74 12.52 11.85 17.09
CA VAL A 74 12.49 10.43 16.75
C VAL A 74 13.88 9.94 16.31
N ASP A 75 14.24 8.73 16.73
CA ASP A 75 15.52 8.09 16.39
C ASP A 75 15.49 7.39 15.03
N ALA A 76 14.31 7.13 14.48
CA ALA A 76 14.11 6.52 13.19
C ALA A 76 12.71 6.83 12.63
N LEU A 77 12.55 6.71 11.31
CA LEU A 77 11.31 7.01 10.59
C LEU A 77 10.86 5.84 9.73
N ALA A 78 9.61 5.40 9.91
CA ALA A 78 8.90 4.58 8.95
C ALA A 78 7.93 5.46 8.16
N VAL A 79 7.91 5.36 6.85
CA VAL A 79 7.07 6.21 6.00
C VAL A 79 6.56 5.46 4.78
N MET A 80 5.30 5.69 4.40
CA MET A 80 4.80 5.39 3.07
C MET A 80 5.03 6.63 2.18
N PRO A 81 6.14 6.68 1.42
CA PRO A 81 6.52 7.91 0.73
C PRO A 81 5.71 8.12 -0.56
N LEU A 82 5.44 9.37 -0.89
CA LEU A 82 5.06 9.78 -2.23
C LEU A 82 6.30 9.81 -3.12
N ASP A 83 6.15 9.36 -4.36
CA ASP A 83 7.24 9.36 -5.36
C ASP A 83 7.31 10.72 -6.08
N VAL A 84 7.72 11.72 -5.32
CA VAL A 84 7.91 13.09 -5.79
C VAL A 84 9.26 13.64 -5.30
N PRO A 85 9.92 14.53 -6.07
CA PRO A 85 11.26 15.02 -5.76
C PRO A 85 11.41 15.56 -4.35
N GLU A 86 10.47 16.35 -3.88
CA GLU A 86 10.53 17.03 -2.58
C GLU A 86 10.53 16.05 -1.41
N VAL A 87 9.82 14.93 -1.54
CA VAL A 87 9.80 13.88 -0.52
C VAL A 87 11.10 13.09 -0.54
N ALA A 88 11.60 12.74 -1.74
CA ALA A 88 12.87 12.04 -1.89
C ALA A 88 14.04 12.88 -1.34
N GLU A 89 14.13 14.15 -1.72
CA GLU A 89 15.16 15.08 -1.22
C GLU A 89 15.12 15.22 0.30
N TYR A 90 13.92 15.35 0.88
CA TYR A 90 13.78 15.44 2.33
C TYR A 90 14.25 14.16 3.02
N LEU A 91 13.83 12.98 2.55
CA LEU A 91 14.24 11.70 3.13
C LEU A 91 15.75 11.48 3.03
N GLN A 92 16.37 11.86 1.90
CA GLN A 92 17.82 11.80 1.72
C GLN A 92 18.59 12.77 2.63
N SER A 93 17.98 13.88 3.03
CA SER A 93 18.60 14.85 3.94
C SER A 93 18.63 14.39 5.39
N LEU A 94 17.90 13.33 5.76
CA LEU A 94 17.79 12.86 7.14
C LEU A 94 19.05 12.11 7.58
N SER A 95 19.51 12.41 8.79
CA SER A 95 20.60 11.66 9.45
C SER A 95 20.11 10.44 10.24
N ILE A 96 18.79 10.28 10.40
CA ILE A 96 18.17 9.13 11.07
C ILE A 96 17.83 8.02 10.08
N PRO A 97 17.84 6.74 10.51
CA PRO A 97 17.46 5.63 9.64
C PRO A 97 16.00 5.70 9.20
N VAL A 98 15.77 5.38 7.93
CA VAL A 98 14.46 5.37 7.29
C VAL A 98 14.11 3.96 6.82
N VAL A 99 12.87 3.54 7.03
CA VAL A 99 12.24 2.38 6.38
C VAL A 99 11.06 2.89 5.56
N THR A 100 11.01 2.52 4.29
CA THR A 100 9.83 2.74 3.46
C THR A 100 8.83 1.60 3.66
N VAL A 101 7.56 1.92 3.79
CA VAL A 101 6.50 0.96 4.12
C VAL A 101 5.42 1.01 3.05
N ASN A 102 4.89 -0.14 2.68
CA ASN A 102 3.83 -0.30 1.69
C ASN A 102 4.27 0.07 0.27
N THR A 103 4.71 1.27 0.00
CA THR A 103 5.32 1.67 -1.28
C THR A 103 6.75 2.16 -1.08
N ASP A 104 7.54 2.09 -2.15
CA ASP A 104 8.96 2.43 -2.13
C ASP A 104 9.27 3.57 -3.09
N ILE A 105 10.37 4.27 -2.83
CA ILE A 105 10.97 5.26 -3.73
C ILE A 105 12.49 5.11 -3.75
N ASP A 106 13.15 5.78 -4.69
CA ASP A 106 14.61 5.70 -4.83
C ASP A 106 15.34 6.66 -3.88
N VAL A 107 15.53 6.20 -2.63
CA VAL A 107 16.25 6.92 -1.57
C VAL A 107 17.12 5.94 -0.78
N ASP A 108 18.17 6.46 -0.12
CA ASP A 108 18.91 5.64 0.85
C ASP A 108 18.00 5.34 2.05
N ARG A 109 17.81 4.07 2.31
CA ARG A 109 16.94 3.55 3.38
C ARG A 109 17.50 2.26 3.96
N VAL A 110 17.10 1.92 5.17
CA VAL A 110 17.46 0.65 5.82
C VAL A 110 16.85 -0.53 5.05
N ALA A 111 15.56 -0.43 4.72
CA ALA A 111 14.83 -1.39 3.90
C ALA A 111 13.50 -0.80 3.39
N PHE A 112 12.98 -1.43 2.35
CA PHE A 112 11.56 -1.40 1.99
C PHE A 112 10.82 -2.57 2.66
N VAL A 113 9.63 -2.30 3.22
CA VAL A 113 8.74 -3.31 3.78
C VAL A 113 7.37 -3.20 3.11
N GLY A 114 7.00 -4.18 2.31
CA GLY A 114 5.75 -4.17 1.55
C GLY A 114 5.63 -5.38 0.64
N CYS A 115 4.62 -5.42 -0.21
CA CYS A 115 4.52 -6.47 -1.22
C CYS A 115 5.27 -6.09 -2.51
N ASP A 116 5.49 -7.08 -3.37
CA ASP A 116 5.89 -6.83 -4.75
C ASP A 116 4.66 -6.38 -5.55
N TYR A 117 4.53 -5.07 -5.74
CA TYR A 117 3.41 -4.44 -6.45
C TYR A 117 3.37 -4.78 -7.94
N TYR A 118 4.54 -4.91 -8.57
CA TYR A 118 4.61 -5.34 -9.95
C TYR A 118 4.09 -6.76 -10.11
N ASN A 119 4.51 -7.67 -9.24
CA ASN A 119 3.99 -9.04 -9.20
C ASN A 119 2.48 -9.07 -8.89
N SER A 120 1.98 -8.22 -7.97
CA SER A 120 0.54 -8.08 -7.72
C SER A 120 -0.22 -7.70 -8.99
N GLY A 121 0.34 -6.79 -9.80
CA GLY A 121 -0.20 -6.42 -11.11
C GLY A 121 -0.17 -7.57 -12.12
N MET A 122 0.93 -8.33 -12.17
CA MET A 122 1.04 -9.54 -13.02
C MET A 122 -0.06 -10.55 -12.68
N ILE A 123 -0.25 -10.84 -11.39
CA ILE A 123 -1.33 -11.74 -10.92
C ILE A 123 -2.71 -11.22 -11.35
N THR A 124 -2.93 -9.90 -11.23
CA THR A 124 -4.19 -9.28 -11.69
C THR A 124 -4.37 -9.49 -13.19
N GLY A 125 -3.32 -9.34 -13.99
CA GLY A 125 -3.35 -9.58 -15.43
C GLY A 125 -3.68 -11.03 -15.79
N ASP A 126 -3.12 -12.01 -15.08
CA ASP A 126 -3.47 -13.43 -15.25
C ASP A 126 -4.96 -13.66 -14.99
N LEU A 127 -5.51 -13.08 -13.92
CA LEU A 127 -6.95 -13.16 -13.63
C LEU A 127 -7.79 -12.49 -14.70
N VAL A 128 -7.37 -11.36 -15.24
CA VAL A 128 -8.03 -10.67 -16.35
C VAL A 128 -8.10 -11.57 -17.58
N GLN A 129 -6.97 -12.20 -17.96
CA GLN A 129 -6.93 -13.13 -19.11
C GLN A 129 -7.90 -14.30 -18.93
N LEU A 130 -7.88 -14.94 -17.75
CA LEU A 130 -8.77 -16.06 -17.43
C LEU A 130 -10.24 -15.66 -17.50
N MET A 131 -10.59 -14.47 -17.00
CA MET A 131 -11.98 -14.02 -16.88
C MET A 131 -12.54 -13.44 -18.17
N LEU A 132 -11.72 -12.78 -18.99
CA LEU A 132 -12.14 -12.19 -20.26
C LEU A 132 -12.00 -13.14 -21.45
N ASN A 133 -11.44 -14.33 -21.23
CA ASN A 133 -11.24 -15.32 -22.27
C ASN A 133 -10.54 -14.76 -23.52
N GLY A 134 -9.48 -13.99 -23.29
CA GLY A 134 -8.55 -13.51 -24.31
C GLY A 134 -8.92 -12.21 -25.02
N ARG A 135 -10.07 -11.59 -24.73
CA ARG A 135 -10.44 -10.30 -25.36
C ARG A 135 -11.28 -9.42 -24.45
N GLY A 136 -11.08 -8.11 -24.51
CA GLY A 136 -11.90 -7.16 -23.76
C GLY A 136 -11.15 -5.88 -23.40
N ARG A 137 -11.89 -4.94 -22.83
CA ARG A 137 -11.39 -3.63 -22.41
C ARG A 137 -11.39 -3.53 -20.89
N VAL A 138 -10.27 -3.09 -20.34
CA VAL A 138 -10.05 -2.98 -18.89
C VAL A 138 -9.86 -1.52 -18.54
N ALA A 139 -10.53 -1.05 -17.49
CA ALA A 139 -10.20 0.19 -16.81
C ALA A 139 -9.54 -0.14 -15.46
N ALA A 140 -8.36 0.44 -15.19
CA ALA A 140 -7.69 0.34 -13.91
C ALA A 140 -8.03 1.57 -13.07
N VAL A 141 -8.33 1.37 -11.79
CA VAL A 141 -8.57 2.46 -10.82
C VAL A 141 -7.45 2.43 -9.80
N ILE A 142 -6.75 3.54 -9.66
CA ILE A 142 -5.63 3.73 -8.73
C ILE A 142 -5.91 4.88 -7.78
N GLY A 143 -5.21 4.93 -6.65
CA GLY A 143 -5.31 6.06 -5.72
C GLY A 143 -4.63 7.31 -6.29
N SER A 144 -3.37 7.21 -6.65
CA SER A 144 -2.60 8.32 -7.24
C SER A 144 -1.43 7.82 -8.07
N THR A 145 -1.10 8.54 -9.14
CA THR A 145 0.11 8.33 -9.96
C THR A 145 1.39 8.67 -9.20
N ASN A 146 1.31 9.46 -8.13
CA ASN A 146 2.43 9.77 -7.23
C ASN A 146 2.74 8.65 -6.22
N VAL A 147 2.01 7.54 -6.28
CA VAL A 147 2.27 6.33 -5.49
C VAL A 147 2.89 5.28 -6.40
N ARG A 148 4.19 5.04 -6.28
CA ARG A 148 4.92 4.09 -7.12
C ARG A 148 4.27 2.71 -7.15
N GLY A 149 3.82 2.21 -6.00
CA GLY A 149 3.14 0.91 -5.92
C GLY A 149 1.89 0.82 -6.79
N HIS A 150 1.10 1.89 -6.90
CA HIS A 150 -0.05 1.91 -7.79
C HIS A 150 0.36 1.81 -9.26
N MET A 151 1.40 2.55 -9.66
CA MET A 151 1.92 2.50 -11.03
C MET A 151 2.60 1.16 -11.34
N ASP A 152 3.26 0.54 -10.36
CA ASP A 152 3.85 -0.80 -10.52
C ASP A 152 2.77 -1.85 -10.74
N ARG A 153 1.61 -1.79 -10.06
CA ARG A 153 0.47 -2.67 -10.35
C ARG A 153 -0.03 -2.48 -11.78
N VAL A 154 -0.19 -1.24 -12.24
CA VAL A 154 -0.61 -0.96 -13.62
C VAL A 154 0.41 -1.49 -14.62
N ARG A 155 1.70 -1.31 -14.35
CA ARG A 155 2.78 -1.83 -15.19
C ARG A 155 2.74 -3.35 -15.25
N GLY A 156 2.66 -4.02 -14.10
CA GLY A 156 2.54 -5.49 -14.03
C GLY A 156 1.30 -6.01 -14.76
N LEU A 157 0.15 -5.37 -14.57
CA LEU A 157 -1.09 -5.69 -15.30
C LEU A 157 -0.87 -5.63 -16.82
N ARG A 158 -0.30 -4.54 -17.30
CA ARG A 158 -0.01 -4.37 -18.75
C ARG A 158 0.96 -5.41 -19.27
N THR A 159 2.04 -5.67 -18.52
CA THR A 159 3.04 -6.68 -18.93
C THR A 159 2.44 -8.09 -18.99
N ALA A 160 1.59 -8.48 -18.05
CA ALA A 160 0.91 -9.78 -18.12
C ALA A 160 0.02 -9.90 -19.36
N LEU A 161 -0.51 -8.80 -19.88
CA LEU A 161 -1.40 -8.77 -21.03
C LEU A 161 -0.68 -8.65 -22.39
N GLU A 162 0.64 -8.43 -22.42
CA GLU A 162 1.41 -8.27 -23.67
C GLU A 162 1.23 -9.45 -24.66
N GLY A 163 1.05 -10.67 -24.14
CA GLY A 163 0.78 -11.87 -24.95
C GLY A 163 -0.67 -12.01 -25.45
N THR A 164 -1.57 -11.09 -25.08
CA THR A 164 -3.00 -11.14 -25.38
C THR A 164 -3.47 -9.80 -25.95
N PRO A 165 -3.13 -9.47 -27.20
CA PRO A 165 -3.31 -8.12 -27.76
C PRO A 165 -4.78 -7.69 -27.92
N GLU A 166 -5.72 -8.61 -27.83
CA GLU A 166 -7.16 -8.30 -27.84
C GLU A 166 -7.70 -7.87 -26.46
N ILE A 167 -6.88 -7.90 -25.40
CA ILE A 167 -7.18 -7.28 -24.12
C ILE A 167 -6.40 -5.98 -24.01
N THR A 168 -7.10 -4.88 -23.80
CA THR A 168 -6.49 -3.54 -23.68
C THR A 168 -6.79 -2.91 -22.30
N VAL A 169 -5.81 -2.20 -21.75
CA VAL A 169 -6.00 -1.34 -20.58
C VAL A 169 -6.23 0.09 -21.10
N ASP A 170 -7.48 0.41 -21.36
CA ASP A 170 -7.89 1.65 -22.05
C ASP A 170 -7.83 2.88 -21.16
N ALA A 171 -7.99 2.70 -19.86
CA ALA A 171 -8.00 3.81 -18.92
C ALA A 171 -7.27 3.46 -17.61
N VAL A 172 -6.62 4.48 -17.05
CA VAL A 172 -6.12 4.50 -15.68
C VAL A 172 -6.75 5.71 -15.00
N LEU A 173 -7.60 5.47 -14.01
CA LEU A 173 -8.42 6.48 -13.34
C LEU A 173 -7.89 6.69 -11.92
N GLU A 174 -7.68 7.94 -11.52
CA GLU A 174 -7.23 8.28 -10.17
C GLU A 174 -8.41 8.62 -9.27
N ASN A 175 -8.51 7.98 -8.10
CA ASN A 175 -9.60 8.17 -7.16
C ASN A 175 -9.18 8.68 -5.77
N GLN A 176 -7.90 8.97 -5.55
CA GLN A 176 -7.33 9.45 -4.29
C GLN A 176 -7.60 8.53 -3.07
N ASP A 177 -7.89 7.24 -3.29
CA ASP A 177 -8.36 6.29 -2.28
C ASP A 177 -9.62 6.75 -1.50
N ASP A 178 -10.41 7.62 -2.12
CA ASP A 178 -11.59 8.25 -1.55
C ASP A 178 -12.85 7.75 -2.28
N ASP A 179 -13.88 7.35 -1.53
CA ASP A 179 -15.10 6.78 -2.09
C ASP A 179 -15.91 7.79 -2.91
N ASP A 180 -15.98 9.05 -2.48
CA ASP A 180 -16.73 10.07 -3.21
C ASP A 180 -16.03 10.42 -4.53
N VAL A 181 -14.71 10.54 -4.51
CA VAL A 181 -13.90 10.75 -5.74
C VAL A 181 -14.02 9.54 -6.66
N SER A 182 -13.93 8.32 -6.12
CA SER A 182 -14.08 7.08 -6.86
C SER A 182 -15.43 7.01 -7.58
N TYR A 183 -16.51 7.36 -6.87
CA TYR A 183 -17.84 7.44 -7.45
C TYR A 183 -17.92 8.44 -8.59
N GLN A 184 -17.42 9.66 -8.38
CA GLN A 184 -17.48 10.74 -9.39
C GLN A 184 -16.69 10.37 -10.66
N VAL A 185 -15.46 9.88 -10.48
CA VAL A 185 -14.56 9.52 -11.59
C VAL A 185 -15.12 8.36 -12.40
N LEU A 186 -15.56 7.29 -11.74
CA LEU A 186 -16.14 6.14 -12.44
C LEU A 186 -17.47 6.46 -13.06
N ARG A 187 -18.34 7.23 -12.42
CA ARG A 187 -19.61 7.66 -13.00
C ARG A 187 -19.38 8.48 -14.29
N ALA A 188 -18.43 9.42 -14.27
CA ALA A 188 -18.07 10.21 -15.45
C ALA A 188 -17.52 9.32 -16.57
N TYR A 189 -16.58 8.43 -16.26
CA TYR A 189 -16.00 7.51 -17.23
C TYR A 189 -17.06 6.59 -17.85
N LEU A 190 -17.93 6.01 -17.01
CA LEU A 190 -18.96 5.08 -17.46
C LEU A 190 -20.11 5.75 -18.23
N ALA A 191 -20.23 7.07 -18.26
CA ALA A 191 -21.20 7.77 -19.11
C ALA A 191 -20.94 7.47 -20.59
N ASP A 192 -19.68 7.49 -21.02
CA ASP A 192 -19.30 7.37 -22.43
C ASP A 192 -18.57 6.04 -22.76
N HIS A 193 -18.19 5.25 -21.73
CA HIS A 193 -17.41 4.04 -21.90
C HIS A 193 -18.10 2.83 -21.28
N THR A 194 -17.87 1.67 -21.87
CA THR A 194 -18.33 0.38 -21.32
C THR A 194 -17.16 -0.60 -21.33
N PRO A 195 -16.31 -0.59 -20.27
CA PRO A 195 -15.26 -1.58 -20.14
C PRO A 195 -15.89 -2.96 -19.83
N ASP A 196 -15.22 -4.04 -20.24
CA ASP A 196 -15.60 -5.39 -19.87
C ASP A 196 -15.22 -5.72 -18.43
N MET A 197 -14.18 -5.02 -17.92
CA MET A 197 -13.71 -5.18 -16.56
C MET A 197 -13.19 -3.86 -15.97
N VAL A 198 -13.43 -3.68 -14.67
CA VAL A 198 -12.78 -2.67 -13.81
C VAL A 198 -11.87 -3.38 -12.82
N CYS A 199 -10.60 -3.00 -12.78
CA CYS A 199 -9.61 -3.48 -11.82
C CYS A 199 -9.31 -2.37 -10.81
N PHE A 200 -9.77 -2.49 -9.58
CA PHE A 200 -9.36 -1.62 -8.49
C PHE A 200 -7.96 -2.03 -8.02
N ALA A 201 -6.99 -1.18 -8.24
CA ALA A 201 -5.61 -1.34 -7.79
C ALA A 201 -5.30 -0.49 -6.54
N ALA A 202 -6.34 0.05 -5.89
CA ALA A 202 -6.32 0.93 -4.74
C ALA A 202 -7.66 0.87 -3.97
N ALA A 203 -7.84 1.69 -2.91
CA ALA A 203 -9.09 1.82 -2.17
C ALA A 203 -10.17 2.63 -2.93
N GLY A 204 -11.20 3.10 -2.26
CA GLY A 204 -12.35 3.78 -2.89
C GLY A 204 -13.36 2.80 -3.48
N ILE A 205 -13.49 1.64 -2.86
CA ILE A 205 -14.29 0.50 -3.36
C ILE A 205 -15.78 0.79 -3.32
N ASP A 206 -16.29 1.33 -2.20
CA ASP A 206 -17.73 1.56 -2.04
C ASP A 206 -18.27 2.58 -3.06
N GLY A 207 -17.55 3.68 -3.25
CA GLY A 207 -17.90 4.68 -4.24
C GLY A 207 -17.84 4.15 -5.67
N GLY A 208 -16.75 3.45 -5.99
CA GLY A 208 -16.56 2.88 -7.32
C GLY A 208 -17.60 1.80 -7.66
N MET A 209 -17.88 0.90 -6.73
CA MET A 209 -18.91 -0.13 -6.91
C MET A 209 -20.31 0.47 -7.06
N ARG A 210 -20.62 1.53 -6.31
CA ARG A 210 -21.89 2.25 -6.46
C ARG A 210 -22.03 2.80 -7.88
N ALA A 211 -21.01 3.45 -8.43
CA ALA A 211 -21.02 3.96 -9.80
C ALA A 211 -21.22 2.84 -10.84
N ILE A 212 -20.53 1.70 -10.67
CA ILE A 212 -20.68 0.54 -11.56
C ILE A 212 -22.10 -0.02 -11.51
N LEU A 213 -22.65 -0.22 -10.33
CA LEU A 213 -24.00 -0.76 -10.14
C LEU A 213 -25.08 0.17 -10.69
N GLU A 214 -24.99 1.47 -10.44
CA GLU A 214 -25.92 2.47 -10.97
C GLU A 214 -25.84 2.62 -12.49
N SER A 215 -24.71 2.31 -13.12
CA SER A 215 -24.58 2.34 -14.58
C SER A 215 -25.44 1.31 -15.30
N GLY A 216 -25.88 0.26 -14.59
CA GLY A 216 -26.62 -0.87 -15.16
C GLY A 216 -25.83 -1.72 -16.15
N LYS A 217 -24.53 -1.45 -16.33
CA LYS A 217 -23.66 -2.16 -17.28
C LYS A 217 -23.17 -3.47 -16.69
N ASN A 218 -22.98 -4.47 -17.55
CA ASN A 218 -22.42 -5.76 -17.13
C ASN A 218 -20.90 -5.70 -17.13
N ILE A 219 -20.32 -5.27 -16.03
CA ILE A 219 -18.89 -5.06 -15.85
C ILE A 219 -18.37 -6.04 -14.79
N ARG A 220 -17.34 -6.81 -15.14
CA ARG A 220 -16.63 -7.63 -14.15
C ARG A 220 -15.71 -6.77 -13.29
N VAL A 221 -15.52 -7.16 -12.03
CA VAL A 221 -14.68 -6.40 -11.11
C VAL A 221 -13.64 -7.30 -10.45
N LEU A 222 -12.39 -6.85 -10.48
CA LEU A 222 -11.29 -7.33 -9.65
C LEU A 222 -10.87 -6.23 -8.68
N ALA A 223 -10.38 -6.63 -7.52
CA ALA A 223 -9.91 -5.69 -6.52
C ALA A 223 -8.53 -6.10 -5.97
N VAL A 224 -7.96 -5.22 -5.17
CA VAL A 224 -6.85 -5.52 -4.27
C VAL A 224 -7.31 -5.45 -2.83
N ASP A 225 -6.52 -6.05 -1.96
CA ASP A 225 -6.72 -6.08 -0.52
C ASP A 225 -7.94 -6.90 -0.06
N GLY A 226 -8.09 -7.03 1.25
CA GLY A 226 -9.17 -7.77 1.88
C GLY A 226 -9.94 -6.88 2.86
N THR A 227 -10.21 -5.63 2.47
CA THR A 227 -11.02 -4.73 3.29
C THR A 227 -12.46 -5.23 3.43
N GLU A 228 -13.17 -4.78 4.44
CA GLU A 228 -14.57 -5.17 4.69
C GLU A 228 -15.45 -4.94 3.46
N ALA A 229 -15.28 -3.80 2.78
CA ALA A 229 -16.01 -3.49 1.55
C ALA A 229 -15.74 -4.51 0.44
N VAL A 230 -14.47 -4.84 0.18
CA VAL A 230 -14.09 -5.83 -0.83
C VAL A 230 -14.71 -7.19 -0.51
N LEU A 231 -14.59 -7.66 0.74
CA LEU A 231 -15.11 -8.96 1.15
C LEU A 231 -16.64 -9.02 1.04
N ARG A 232 -17.36 -7.97 1.43
CA ARG A 232 -18.81 -7.86 1.28
C ARG A 232 -19.23 -7.99 -0.19
N TYR A 233 -18.61 -7.22 -1.10
CA TYR A 233 -18.95 -7.31 -2.53
C TYR A 233 -18.53 -8.65 -3.16
N MET A 234 -17.52 -9.33 -2.63
CA MET A 234 -17.19 -10.70 -3.03
C MET A 234 -18.26 -11.69 -2.58
N GLU A 235 -18.78 -11.59 -1.36
CA GLU A 235 -19.89 -12.40 -0.85
C GLU A 235 -21.15 -12.21 -1.68
N GLU A 236 -21.45 -10.98 -2.09
CA GLU A 236 -22.54 -10.62 -2.99
C GLU A 236 -22.31 -11.10 -4.46
N GLY A 237 -21.11 -11.61 -4.78
CA GLY A 237 -20.74 -12.02 -6.13
C GLY A 237 -20.52 -10.86 -7.11
N ARG A 238 -20.28 -9.65 -6.59
CA ARG A 238 -20.02 -8.43 -7.38
C ARG A 238 -18.56 -8.23 -7.71
N ILE A 239 -17.66 -8.61 -6.80
CA ILE A 239 -16.21 -8.68 -7.02
C ILE A 239 -15.85 -10.16 -7.18
N ALA A 240 -15.16 -10.49 -8.27
CA ALA A 240 -14.86 -11.87 -8.61
C ALA A 240 -13.67 -12.43 -7.83
N ALA A 241 -12.63 -11.62 -7.65
CA ALA A 241 -11.44 -11.96 -6.90
C ALA A 241 -10.72 -10.71 -6.40
N THR A 242 -9.87 -10.88 -5.41
CA THR A 242 -8.96 -9.84 -4.92
C THR A 242 -7.55 -10.38 -4.74
N VAL A 243 -6.54 -9.49 -4.89
CA VAL A 243 -5.14 -9.78 -4.58
C VAL A 243 -4.76 -9.09 -3.27
N THR A 244 -4.53 -9.87 -2.22
CA THR A 244 -4.22 -9.37 -0.86
C THR A 244 -2.71 -9.34 -0.61
N GLN A 245 -2.24 -8.57 0.40
CA GLN A 245 -0.82 -8.27 0.62
C GLN A 245 -0.33 -8.25 2.08
N GLU A 246 -1.02 -8.84 3.03
CA GLU A 246 -0.61 -8.99 4.45
C GLU A 246 -0.30 -7.64 5.16
N PRO A 247 -1.23 -6.69 5.26
CA PRO A 247 -0.95 -5.34 5.80
C PRO A 247 -0.47 -5.34 7.26
N PHE A 248 -0.96 -6.22 8.12
CA PHE A 248 -0.48 -6.33 9.50
C PHE A 248 1.02 -6.64 9.54
N ALA A 249 1.50 -7.55 8.70
CA ALA A 249 2.92 -7.90 8.62
C ALA A 249 3.77 -6.70 8.17
N GLN A 250 3.27 -5.86 7.27
CA GLN A 250 4.00 -4.65 6.84
C GLN A 250 4.28 -3.71 8.01
N GLY A 251 3.28 -3.42 8.84
CA GLY A 251 3.47 -2.57 10.01
C GLY A 251 4.38 -3.20 11.08
N ASP A 252 4.17 -4.48 11.38
CA ASP A 252 4.97 -5.24 12.38
C ASP A 252 6.44 -5.27 11.96
N GLU A 253 6.74 -5.62 10.71
CA GLU A 253 8.09 -5.73 10.17
C GLU A 253 8.78 -4.36 10.05
N ALA A 254 8.07 -3.30 9.68
CA ALA A 254 8.67 -1.97 9.58
C ALA A 254 9.27 -1.51 10.92
N VAL A 255 8.52 -1.68 12.01
CA VAL A 255 9.01 -1.34 13.36
C VAL A 255 10.13 -2.30 13.80
N ARG A 256 10.02 -3.60 13.48
CA ARG A 256 11.05 -4.58 13.78
C ARG A 256 12.38 -4.25 13.08
N VAL A 257 12.34 -3.95 11.80
CA VAL A 257 13.55 -3.64 11.00
C VAL A 257 14.25 -2.39 11.53
N LEU A 258 13.51 -1.33 11.86
CA LEU A 258 14.11 -0.13 12.47
C LEU A 258 14.72 -0.42 13.85
N PHE A 259 14.02 -1.15 14.70
CA PHE A 259 14.53 -1.55 16.00
C PHE A 259 15.83 -2.37 15.86
N ASP A 260 15.82 -3.41 15.02
CA ASP A 260 16.99 -4.27 14.79
C ASP A 260 18.18 -3.44 14.27
N TYR A 261 17.93 -2.53 13.32
CA TYR A 261 18.98 -1.68 12.77
C TYR A 261 19.61 -0.75 13.82
N ILE A 262 18.78 -0.07 14.61
CA ILE A 262 19.29 0.84 15.67
C ILE A 262 20.14 0.07 16.69
N HIS A 263 19.70 -1.12 17.09
CA HIS A 263 20.36 -1.87 18.16
C HIS A 263 21.52 -2.76 17.70
N THR A 264 21.54 -3.15 16.43
CA THR A 264 22.52 -4.12 15.92
C THR A 264 23.30 -3.67 14.68
N GLY A 265 22.85 -2.61 14.01
CA GLY A 265 23.37 -2.17 12.71
C GLY A 265 22.98 -3.10 11.55
N ARG A 266 22.16 -4.12 11.76
CA ARG A 266 21.82 -5.12 10.73
C ARG A 266 20.72 -4.57 9.81
N ARG A 267 20.96 -4.70 8.50
CA ARG A 267 19.96 -4.47 7.46
C ARG A 267 19.46 -5.82 6.91
N PRO A 268 18.22 -5.92 6.43
CA PRO A 268 17.79 -7.05 5.61
C PRO A 268 18.74 -7.26 4.42
N ALA A 269 19.09 -8.50 4.12
CA ALA A 269 20.17 -8.83 3.13
C ALA A 269 19.91 -8.23 1.75
N ALA A 270 18.64 -8.20 1.31
CA ALA A 270 18.26 -7.61 0.01
C ALA A 270 17.83 -6.14 0.09
N GLY A 271 17.88 -5.49 1.29
CA GLY A 271 17.30 -4.17 1.49
C GLY A 271 15.78 -4.13 1.32
N VAL A 272 15.13 -5.29 1.33
CA VAL A 272 13.69 -5.47 1.15
C VAL A 272 13.17 -6.56 2.07
N VAL A 273 11.98 -6.36 2.62
CA VAL A 273 11.18 -7.37 3.34
C VAL A 273 9.84 -7.47 2.62
N TYR A 274 9.72 -8.46 1.74
CA TYR A 274 8.48 -8.69 1.01
C TYR A 274 7.44 -9.40 1.87
N THR A 275 6.21 -8.88 1.83
CA THR A 275 5.00 -9.58 2.21
C THR A 275 4.40 -10.30 1.00
N HIS A 276 3.52 -11.28 1.23
CA HIS A 276 3.05 -12.15 0.16
C HIS A 276 1.81 -11.60 -0.54
N ASN A 277 1.81 -11.64 -1.87
CA ASN A 277 0.61 -11.49 -2.67
C ASN A 277 -0.18 -12.81 -2.68
N ARG A 278 -1.48 -12.76 -2.38
CA ARG A 278 -2.37 -13.93 -2.38
C ARG A 278 -3.67 -13.62 -3.09
N VAL A 279 -4.07 -14.50 -3.99
CA VAL A 279 -5.40 -14.43 -4.61
C VAL A 279 -6.44 -14.96 -3.63
N ARG A 280 -7.51 -14.19 -3.43
CA ARG A 280 -8.73 -14.63 -2.75
C ARG A 280 -9.91 -14.61 -3.71
N VAL A 281 -10.70 -15.65 -3.64
CA VAL A 281 -12.02 -15.76 -4.29
C VAL A 281 -13.09 -15.95 -3.22
N ARG A 282 -14.35 -15.88 -3.59
CA ARG A 282 -15.50 -15.88 -2.66
C ARG A 282 -15.42 -16.91 -1.53
N HIS A 283 -14.92 -18.10 -1.81
CA HIS A 283 -14.87 -19.21 -0.85
C HIS A 283 -13.44 -19.49 -0.33
N SER A 284 -12.50 -18.56 -0.51
CA SER A 284 -11.18 -18.66 0.15
C SER A 284 -11.33 -18.48 1.65
N GLN A 285 -10.66 -19.34 2.43
CA GLN A 285 -10.60 -19.26 3.89
C GLN A 285 -9.29 -18.60 4.34
#